data_60c092278bd41c6a25096f03e25e0aad
#
_entry.id   60c092278bd41c6a25096f03e25e0aad
#
_cell.length_a   1.000
_cell.length_b   1.000
_cell.length_c   1.000
_cell.angle_alpha   90.00
_cell.angle_beta   90.00
_cell.angle_gamma   90.00
#
_symmetry.space_group_name_H-M   'P 1'
#
loop_
_entity.id
_entity.type
_entity.pdbx_description
1 polymer ?
#
loop_
_entity_poly.entity_id
_entity_poly.type
_entity_poly.pdbx_seq_one_letter_code
_entity_poly.pdbx_strand_id
1 'polypeptide(L)'
;FIIDSKSGVSGAGKNLKEQYLFSELNNNFFSYGFNDHKHYPEIFQELKKNGFESSLTFVPHLLPVFSGIQSNIYINANTVKYDEVLFTLKEFYKNEIFISIDNKNIPKLSDVQNTNKVKISVFTDKIKKTIIIISLLDNLIKVAAGQAI
;
A
#
# COMPACT_ATOMS: atom_id res chain seq x y z
N PHE A 1 -6.53 -6.63 10.50
CA PHE A 1 -5.88 -6.30 9.23
C PHE A 1 -4.41 -6.66 9.24
N ILE A 2 -3.93 -7.13 8.11
CA ILE A 2 -2.49 -7.24 7.84
C ILE A 2 -2.22 -6.33 6.65
N ILE A 3 -1.25 -5.43 6.80
CA ILE A 3 -0.78 -4.56 5.73
C ILE A 3 0.69 -4.89 5.48
N ASP A 4 0.99 -5.43 4.31
CA ASP A 4 2.32 -5.78 3.85
C ASP A 4 2.71 -4.80 2.73
N SER A 5 3.57 -3.83 3.05
CA SER A 5 3.94 -2.73 2.17
C SER A 5 5.37 -2.85 1.66
N LYS A 6 5.55 -2.65 0.36
CA LYS A 6 6.84 -2.64 -0.32
C LYS A 6 7.07 -1.24 -0.88
N SER A 7 8.16 -0.59 -0.45
CA SER A 7 8.50 0.78 -0.85
C SER A 7 9.83 0.84 -1.58
N GLY A 8 9.92 1.66 -2.59
CA GLY A 8 11.19 2.04 -3.19
C GLY A 8 12.05 2.88 -2.23
N VAL A 9 13.36 2.91 -2.48
CA VAL A 9 14.36 3.52 -1.58
C VAL A 9 14.15 5.03 -1.37
N SER A 10 13.55 5.73 -2.32
CA SER A 10 13.25 7.16 -2.18
C SER A 10 12.28 7.47 -1.03
N GLY A 11 11.52 6.49 -0.54
CA GLY A 11 10.67 6.62 0.65
C GLY A 11 11.45 6.80 1.96
N ALA A 12 12.72 6.42 1.98
CA ALA A 12 13.61 6.62 3.13
C ALA A 12 14.03 8.11 3.34
N GLY A 13 13.78 8.96 2.35
CA GLY A 13 14.15 10.38 2.37
C GLY A 13 15.65 10.59 2.23
N LYS A 14 16.15 11.72 2.78
CA LYS A 14 17.56 12.14 2.67
C LYS A 14 18.47 11.61 3.77
N ASN A 15 17.96 10.85 4.72
CA ASN A 15 18.73 10.31 5.82
C ASN A 15 19.67 9.20 5.32
N LEU A 16 20.95 9.39 5.49
CA LEU A 16 21.96 8.39 5.17
C LEU A 16 21.92 7.26 6.20
N LYS A 17 21.73 6.05 5.72
CA LYS A 17 21.86 4.81 6.50
C LYS A 17 22.60 3.80 5.65
N GLU A 18 23.48 3.01 6.28
CA GLU A 18 24.24 1.96 5.61
C GLU A 18 23.37 1.03 4.77
N GLN A 19 22.25 0.59 5.30
CA GLN A 19 21.29 -0.29 4.60
C GLN A 19 20.65 0.32 3.33
N TYR A 20 20.83 1.63 3.07
CA TYR A 20 20.33 2.31 1.86
C TYR A 20 21.42 2.51 0.81
N LEU A 21 22.66 2.14 1.11
CA LEU A 21 23.74 2.18 0.15
C LEU A 21 23.45 1.23 -1.02
N PHE A 22 23.89 1.62 -2.19
CA PHE A 22 23.70 0.80 -3.39
C PHE A 22 24.29 -0.61 -3.23
N SER A 23 25.46 -0.73 -2.57
CA SER A 23 26.10 -2.01 -2.28
C SER A 23 25.26 -2.96 -1.44
N GLU A 24 24.44 -2.41 -0.52
CA GLU A 24 23.64 -3.19 0.42
C GLU A 24 22.23 -3.49 -0.14
N LEU A 25 21.70 -2.56 -0.92
CA LEU A 25 20.34 -2.65 -1.42
C LEU A 25 20.23 -3.31 -2.80
N ASN A 26 21.27 -3.23 -3.64
CA ASN A 26 21.24 -3.80 -4.98
C ASN A 26 21.06 -5.33 -4.94
N ASN A 27 20.06 -5.84 -5.67
CA ASN A 27 19.65 -7.24 -5.65
C ASN A 27 19.22 -7.78 -4.28
N ASN A 28 18.84 -6.91 -3.35
CA ASN A 28 18.41 -7.27 -2.01
C ASN A 28 17.10 -6.55 -1.65
N PHE A 29 16.28 -7.15 -0.79
CA PHE A 29 15.15 -6.49 -0.16
C PHE A 29 14.96 -7.03 1.25
N PHE A 30 14.42 -6.22 2.13
CA PHE A 30 14.25 -6.59 3.54
C PHE A 30 13.08 -5.87 4.19
N SER A 31 12.53 -6.49 5.25
CA SER A 31 11.58 -5.83 6.15
C SER A 31 12.32 -4.91 7.11
N TYR A 32 11.71 -3.79 7.46
CA TYR A 32 12.29 -2.84 8.42
C TYR A 32 11.22 -2.24 9.32
N GLY A 33 11.64 -1.66 10.44
CA GLY A 33 10.74 -0.93 11.35
C GLY A 33 9.57 -1.75 11.86
N PHE A 34 9.72 -3.07 12.01
CA PHE A 34 8.68 -3.93 12.54
C PHE A 34 8.33 -3.51 13.97
N ASN A 35 7.05 -3.20 14.24
CA ASN A 35 6.53 -2.65 15.49
C ASN A 35 7.03 -1.24 15.87
N ASP A 36 7.96 -0.64 15.12
CA ASP A 36 8.55 0.68 15.42
C ASP A 36 8.55 1.64 14.22
N HIS A 37 7.75 1.35 13.21
CA HIS A 37 7.64 2.20 12.03
C HIS A 37 6.88 3.48 12.33
N LYS A 38 7.44 4.64 11.98
CA LYS A 38 6.88 5.97 12.26
C LYS A 38 5.43 6.17 11.78
N HIS A 39 5.03 5.50 10.69
CA HIS A 39 3.67 5.59 10.15
C HIS A 39 2.68 4.65 10.84
N TYR A 40 3.13 3.69 11.66
CA TYR A 40 2.22 2.78 12.35
C TYR A 40 1.20 3.51 13.23
N PRO A 41 1.60 4.47 14.10
CA PRO A 41 0.65 5.22 14.92
C PRO A 41 -0.34 6.04 14.08
N GLU A 42 0.12 6.63 12.98
CA GLU A 42 -0.72 7.41 12.07
C GLU A 42 -1.80 6.54 11.41
N ILE A 43 -1.39 5.40 10.84
CA ILE A 43 -2.31 4.44 10.21
C ILE A 43 -3.34 3.95 11.24
N PHE A 44 -2.87 3.56 12.42
CA PHE A 44 -3.74 3.04 13.47
C PHE A 44 -4.72 4.10 14.00
N GLN A 45 -4.27 5.35 14.13
CA GLN A 45 -5.12 6.48 14.52
C GLN A 45 -6.24 6.71 13.50
N GLU A 46 -5.92 6.72 12.21
CA GLU A 46 -6.94 6.92 11.17
C GLU A 46 -7.93 5.75 11.09
N LEU A 47 -7.46 4.53 11.26
CA LEU A 47 -8.34 3.37 11.34
C LEU A 47 -9.28 3.47 12.55
N LYS A 48 -8.77 3.85 13.73
CA LYS A 48 -9.59 4.04 14.94
C LYS A 48 -10.64 5.11 14.78
N LYS A 49 -10.31 6.26 14.19
CA LYS A 49 -11.29 7.33 13.92
C LYS A 49 -12.47 6.83 13.08
N ASN A 50 -12.25 5.84 12.24
CA ASN A 50 -13.27 5.22 11.40
C ASN A 50 -13.89 3.94 12.02
N GLY A 51 -13.80 3.77 13.34
CA GLY A 51 -14.46 2.67 14.06
C GLY A 51 -13.73 1.33 14.02
N PHE A 52 -12.45 1.30 13.62
CA PHE A 52 -11.67 0.08 13.64
C PHE A 52 -11.20 -0.27 15.06
N GLU A 53 -11.66 -1.40 15.59
CA GLU A 53 -11.35 -1.86 16.96
C GLU A 53 -10.45 -3.09 17.02
N SER A 54 -10.07 -3.63 15.85
CA SER A 54 -9.25 -4.86 15.76
C SER A 54 -7.75 -4.57 15.73
N SER A 55 -6.95 -5.63 15.71
CA SER A 55 -5.49 -5.52 15.60
C SER A 55 -5.05 -5.17 14.19
N LEU A 56 -4.01 -4.37 14.10
CA LEU A 56 -3.28 -4.04 12.88
C LEU A 56 -1.89 -4.67 12.92
N THR A 57 -1.54 -5.44 11.91
CA THR A 57 -0.17 -5.88 11.65
C THR A 57 0.35 -5.11 10.43
N PHE A 58 1.42 -4.34 10.60
CA PHE A 58 2.04 -3.60 9.51
C PHE A 58 3.47 -4.08 9.30
N VAL A 59 3.77 -4.53 8.09
CA VAL A 59 5.08 -5.10 7.71
C VAL A 59 5.61 -4.31 6.52
N PRO A 60 6.42 -3.27 6.76
CA PRO A 60 7.06 -2.53 5.68
C PRO A 60 8.32 -3.22 5.17
N HIS A 61 8.55 -3.14 3.86
CA HIS A 61 9.74 -3.64 3.17
C HIS A 61 10.37 -2.55 2.33
N LEU A 62 11.67 -2.59 2.20
CA LEU A 62 12.42 -1.78 1.26
C LEU A 62 12.82 -2.63 0.06
N LEU A 63 12.55 -2.10 -1.14
CA LEU A 63 12.88 -2.75 -2.41
C LEU A 63 14.04 -2.02 -3.10
N PRO A 64 14.83 -2.72 -3.94
CA PRO A 64 15.89 -2.14 -4.76
C PRO A 64 15.32 -1.44 -6.01
N VAL A 65 14.27 -0.65 -5.83
CA VAL A 65 13.68 0.20 -6.87
C VAL A 65 13.69 1.65 -6.38
N PHE A 66 13.78 2.60 -7.29
CA PHE A 66 13.92 4.00 -6.92
C PHE A 66 12.65 4.53 -6.24
N SER A 67 11.50 4.41 -6.88
CA SER A 67 10.22 4.92 -6.36
C SER A 67 9.08 3.93 -6.54
N GLY A 68 7.98 4.23 -5.88
CA GLY A 68 6.75 3.48 -5.88
C GLY A 68 6.52 2.71 -4.59
N ILE A 69 5.24 2.56 -4.25
CA ILE A 69 4.78 1.76 -3.10
C ILE A 69 3.72 0.79 -3.58
N GLN A 70 3.87 -0.46 -3.19
CA GLN A 70 2.81 -1.47 -3.25
C GLN A 70 2.42 -1.86 -1.83
N SER A 71 1.17 -1.73 -1.48
CA SER A 71 0.62 -2.22 -0.21
C SER A 71 -0.39 -3.33 -0.47
N ASN A 72 -0.15 -4.50 0.09
CA ASN A 72 -1.09 -5.60 0.09
C ASN A 72 -1.81 -5.62 1.44
N ILE A 73 -3.14 -5.51 1.41
CA ILE A 73 -3.98 -5.49 2.61
C ILE A 73 -4.79 -6.78 2.60
N TYR A 74 -4.69 -7.55 3.68
CA TYR A 74 -5.38 -8.83 3.83
C TYR A 74 -6.49 -8.69 4.87
N ILE A 75 -7.70 -9.02 4.46
CA ILE A 75 -8.91 -8.93 5.29
C ILE A 75 -9.57 -10.31 5.35
N ASN A 76 -9.99 -10.72 6.54
CA ASN A 76 -10.73 -11.97 6.71
C ASN A 76 -12.13 -11.82 6.09
N ALA A 77 -12.45 -12.65 5.12
CA ALA A 77 -13.75 -12.64 4.41
C ALA A 77 -14.94 -13.10 5.26
N ASN A 78 -14.71 -13.60 6.48
CA ASN A 78 -15.79 -13.85 7.43
C ASN A 78 -16.33 -12.56 8.08
N THR A 79 -15.58 -11.46 8.03
CA THR A 79 -15.95 -10.17 8.65
C THR A 79 -16.63 -9.22 7.67
N VAL A 80 -16.38 -9.39 6.37
CA VAL A 80 -16.92 -8.54 5.30
C VAL A 80 -16.95 -9.32 3.99
N LYS A 81 -17.94 -9.06 3.14
CA LYS A 81 -18.04 -9.72 1.83
C LYS A 81 -17.21 -9.01 0.77
N TYR A 82 -16.66 -9.79 -0.15
CA TYR A 82 -15.87 -9.28 -1.28
C TYR A 82 -16.61 -8.20 -2.09
N ASP A 83 -17.88 -8.47 -2.44
CA ASP A 83 -18.68 -7.54 -3.26
C ASP A 83 -18.95 -6.23 -2.53
N GLU A 84 -19.09 -6.25 -1.21
CA GLU A 84 -19.25 -5.05 -0.37
C GLU A 84 -17.98 -4.21 -0.39
N VAL A 85 -16.80 -4.84 -0.24
CA VAL A 85 -15.51 -4.13 -0.30
C VAL A 85 -15.30 -3.49 -1.67
N LEU A 86 -15.53 -4.25 -2.74
CA LEU A 86 -15.37 -3.76 -4.11
C LEU A 86 -16.34 -2.62 -4.41
N PHE A 87 -17.58 -2.75 -4.03
CA PHE A 87 -18.62 -1.72 -4.21
C PHE A 87 -18.26 -0.46 -3.43
N THR A 88 -17.92 -0.60 -2.15
CA THR A 88 -17.56 0.54 -1.28
C THR A 88 -16.38 1.31 -1.84
N LEU A 89 -15.32 0.64 -2.27
CA LEU A 89 -14.16 1.29 -2.86
C LEU A 89 -14.53 2.03 -4.16
N LYS A 90 -15.33 1.41 -5.03
CA LYS A 90 -15.78 2.05 -6.27
C LYS A 90 -16.65 3.29 -6.02
N GLU A 91 -17.58 3.23 -5.07
CA GLU A 91 -18.44 4.37 -4.72
C GLU A 91 -17.63 5.48 -4.02
N PHE A 92 -16.74 5.12 -3.11
CA PHE A 92 -15.94 6.10 -2.38
C PHE A 92 -15.02 6.91 -3.31
N TYR A 93 -14.41 6.25 -4.28
CA TYR A 93 -13.46 6.89 -5.22
C TYR A 93 -14.05 7.23 -6.60
N LYS A 94 -15.37 7.17 -6.79
CA LYS A 94 -15.99 7.36 -8.12
C LYS A 94 -15.73 8.71 -8.78
N ASN A 95 -15.47 9.75 -7.98
CA ASN A 95 -15.18 11.11 -8.45
C ASN A 95 -13.70 11.43 -8.49
N GLU A 96 -12.83 10.48 -8.11
CA GLU A 96 -11.38 10.68 -8.01
C GLU A 96 -10.71 10.33 -9.34
N ILE A 97 -10.34 11.32 -10.10
CA ILE A 97 -9.79 11.16 -11.47
C ILE A 97 -8.44 10.43 -11.53
N PHE A 98 -7.69 10.43 -10.42
CA PHE A 98 -6.38 9.79 -10.33
C PHE A 98 -6.44 8.40 -9.72
N ILE A 99 -7.59 7.93 -9.23
CA ILE A 99 -7.75 6.64 -8.57
C ILE A 99 -8.55 5.69 -9.46
N SER A 100 -8.02 4.52 -9.71
CA SER A 100 -8.69 3.46 -10.45
C SER A 100 -8.87 2.21 -9.60
N ILE A 101 -10.10 1.66 -9.63
CA ILE A 101 -10.44 0.41 -8.94
C ILE A 101 -10.66 -0.69 -9.96
N ASP A 102 -9.92 -1.79 -9.86
CA ASP A 102 -10.02 -2.94 -10.75
C ASP A 102 -10.18 -4.25 -9.93
N ASN A 103 -10.70 -5.28 -10.56
CA ASN A 103 -10.81 -6.62 -9.98
C ASN A 103 -10.48 -7.73 -11.00
N LYS A 104 -9.93 -7.37 -12.14
CA LYS A 104 -9.59 -8.29 -13.23
C LYS A 104 -8.09 -8.43 -13.43
N ASN A 105 -7.38 -7.32 -13.37
CA ASN A 105 -5.95 -7.28 -13.67
C ASN A 105 -5.13 -7.09 -12.41
N ILE A 106 -4.06 -7.88 -12.28
CA ILE A 106 -3.07 -7.68 -11.22
C ILE A 106 -2.22 -6.47 -11.60
N PRO A 107 -2.22 -5.41 -10.78
CA PRO A 107 -1.50 -4.19 -11.11
C PRO A 107 0.01 -4.38 -10.90
N LYS A 108 0.80 -3.64 -11.68
CA LYS A 108 2.27 -3.62 -11.58
C LYS A 108 2.74 -2.25 -11.09
N LEU A 109 3.85 -2.21 -10.37
CA LEU A 109 4.42 -0.96 -9.87
C LEU A 109 4.71 0.04 -11.01
N SER A 110 5.18 -0.47 -12.16
CA SER A 110 5.41 0.33 -13.38
C SER A 110 4.15 1.03 -13.92
N ASP A 111 2.97 0.59 -13.54
CA ASP A 111 1.71 1.22 -14.01
C ASP A 111 1.46 2.58 -13.37
N VAL A 112 2.12 2.87 -12.25
CA VAL A 112 1.92 4.09 -11.45
C VAL A 112 3.19 4.91 -11.29
N GLN A 113 4.38 4.33 -11.50
CA GLN A 113 5.64 5.06 -11.39
C GLN A 113 5.67 6.27 -12.30
N ASN A 114 6.20 7.40 -11.80
CA ASN A 114 6.26 8.69 -12.47
C ASN A 114 4.88 9.28 -12.85
N THR A 115 3.82 8.87 -12.16
CA THR A 115 2.45 9.38 -12.37
C THR A 115 1.80 9.80 -11.07
N ASN A 116 0.73 10.62 -11.15
CA ASN A 116 -0.14 10.94 -10.01
C ASN A 116 -1.25 9.87 -9.80
N LYS A 117 -1.16 8.74 -10.47
CA LYS A 117 -2.19 7.68 -10.40
C LYS A 117 -2.04 6.81 -9.16
N VAL A 118 -3.20 6.37 -8.66
CA VAL A 118 -3.31 5.27 -7.69
C VAL A 118 -4.09 4.14 -8.36
N LYS A 119 -3.56 2.93 -8.30
CA LYS A 119 -4.29 1.73 -8.72
C LYS A 119 -4.61 0.88 -7.50
N ILE A 120 -5.87 0.53 -7.36
CA ILE A 120 -6.35 -0.37 -6.31
C ILE A 120 -7.01 -1.56 -7.00
N SER A 121 -6.57 -2.77 -6.64
CA SER A 121 -7.19 -3.99 -7.15
C SER A 121 -7.65 -4.86 -6.00
N VAL A 122 -8.81 -5.50 -6.17
CA VAL A 122 -9.45 -6.32 -5.12
C VAL A 122 -9.63 -7.74 -5.64
N PHE A 123 -9.10 -8.70 -4.89
CA PHE A 123 -9.15 -10.12 -5.20
C PHE A 123 -9.58 -10.93 -3.97
N THR A 124 -9.85 -12.21 -4.18
CA THR A 124 -9.97 -13.20 -3.11
C THR A 124 -8.98 -14.33 -3.32
N ASP A 125 -8.61 -15.02 -2.24
CA ASP A 125 -7.93 -16.30 -2.35
C ASP A 125 -8.85 -17.39 -2.97
N LYS A 126 -8.25 -18.53 -3.36
CA LYS A 126 -9.00 -19.62 -4.02
C LYS A 126 -10.15 -20.17 -3.19
N ILE A 127 -10.02 -20.16 -1.87
CA ILE A 127 -11.03 -20.67 -0.93
C ILE A 127 -11.96 -19.58 -0.41
N LYS A 128 -11.82 -18.34 -0.93
CA LYS A 128 -12.63 -17.16 -0.61
C LYS A 128 -12.70 -16.83 0.90
N LYS A 129 -11.63 -17.12 1.64
CA LYS A 129 -11.51 -16.80 3.06
C LYS A 129 -10.75 -15.52 3.33
N THR A 130 -10.00 -15.02 2.34
CA THR A 130 -9.21 -13.79 2.44
C THR A 130 -9.54 -12.86 1.29
N ILE A 131 -9.87 -11.62 1.58
CA ILE A 131 -9.95 -10.54 0.61
C ILE A 131 -8.57 -9.88 0.57
N ILE A 132 -8.05 -9.69 -0.63
CA ILE A 132 -6.73 -9.11 -0.86
C ILE A 132 -6.94 -7.81 -1.63
N ILE A 133 -6.57 -6.68 -1.01
CA ILE A 133 -6.55 -5.37 -1.67
C ILE A 133 -5.10 -5.06 -1.99
N ILE A 134 -4.81 -4.79 -3.25
CA ILE A 134 -3.49 -4.37 -3.71
C ILE A 134 -3.58 -2.90 -4.10
N SER A 135 -2.87 -2.03 -3.38
CA SER A 135 -2.80 -0.60 -3.67
C SER A 135 -1.40 -0.23 -4.15
N LEU A 136 -1.33 0.50 -5.27
CA LEU A 136 -0.08 0.99 -5.83
C LEU A 136 -0.15 2.48 -6.08
N LEU A 137 0.95 3.16 -5.77
CA LEU A 137 1.15 4.58 -6.05
C LEU A 137 2.63 4.92 -6.21
N ASP A 138 2.93 6.07 -6.79
CA ASP A 138 4.28 6.65 -6.77
C ASP A 138 4.45 7.54 -5.53
N ASN A 139 5.42 7.21 -4.67
CA ASN A 139 5.65 7.93 -3.42
C ASN A 139 6.30 9.31 -3.62
N LEU A 140 6.94 9.56 -4.74
CA LEU A 140 7.55 10.85 -5.05
C LEU A 140 6.56 11.84 -5.67
N ILE A 141 5.55 11.34 -6.36
CA ILE A 141 4.56 12.19 -7.04
C ILE A 141 3.26 12.21 -6.24
N LYS A 142 2.57 11.09 -6.07
CA LYS A 142 1.25 11.06 -5.41
C LYS A 142 1.31 11.47 -3.95
N VAL A 143 2.31 11.05 -3.21
CA VAL A 143 2.45 11.37 -1.76
C VAL A 143 3.10 12.74 -1.52
N ALA A 144 3.57 13.41 -2.57
CA ALA A 144 4.13 14.76 -2.49
C ALA A 144 3.21 15.77 -3.20
N ALA A 145 3.70 16.45 -4.23
CA ALA A 145 2.97 17.48 -4.96
C ALA A 145 1.64 17.00 -5.57
N GLY A 146 1.56 15.72 -5.96
CA GLY A 146 0.35 15.13 -6.54
C GLY A 146 -0.84 14.97 -5.58
N GLN A 147 -0.62 15.08 -4.28
CA GLN A 147 -1.70 15.06 -3.29
C GLN A 147 -2.40 16.42 -3.17
N ALA A 148 -1.75 17.50 -3.61
CA ALA A 148 -2.27 18.85 -3.56
C ALA A 148 -3.10 19.25 -4.80
N ILE A 149 -3.19 18.35 -5.78
CA ILE A 149 -3.98 18.49 -7.00
C ILE A 149 -5.27 17.68 -6.86
#